data_5479df7c916f4c555eae43945a7e5a0b
#
_entry.id   5479df7c916f4c555eae43945a7e5a0b
#
_cell.length_a   1.000
_cell.length_b   1.000
_cell.length_c   1.000
_cell.angle_alpha   90.00
_cell.angle_beta   90.00
_cell.angle_gamma   90.00
#
_symmetry.space_group_name_H-M   'P 1'
#
loop_
_entity.id
_entity.type
_entity.pdbx_description
1 polymer ?
#
loop_
_entity_poly.entity_id
_entity_poly.type
_entity_poly.pdbx_seq_one_letter_code
_entity_poly.pdbx_strand_id
1 'polypeptide(L)'
;MKTFKVSNFRIFGSEGTALNFKPVTILTGSNSSGKSSFVKAILLFSDYLNKIRQDYNKDGFFNPFTYTLDFTRVDLKLKGFSNVINRKADNGSLITFAYDLDFGSIIGNYEMEYPFRAKQSKGLDTGELDSIIIRCDNEKIFEAREGGCCNAVVNTSLLTHFIWFEVFNISPNLLVESYRHPYEGYI
;
A
#
# COMPACT_ATOMS: atom_id res chain seq x y z
N MET A 1 4.72 12.49 -0.84
CA MET A 1 3.67 11.93 -1.71
C MET A 1 3.16 13.04 -2.63
N LYS A 2 3.39 12.92 -3.94
CA LYS A 2 2.92 13.88 -4.95
C LYS A 2 1.66 13.38 -5.64
N THR A 3 1.58 12.07 -5.88
CA THR A 3 0.42 11.41 -6.50
C THR A 3 -0.13 10.34 -5.57
N PHE A 4 -1.44 10.17 -5.55
CA PHE A 4 -2.12 9.06 -4.90
C PHE A 4 -3.06 8.42 -5.90
N LYS A 5 -3.01 7.10 -6.00
CA LYS A 5 -3.83 6.31 -6.91
C LYS A 5 -4.66 5.30 -6.11
N VAL A 6 -5.88 5.06 -6.55
CA VAL A 6 -6.75 4.05 -5.97
C VAL A 6 -7.42 3.24 -7.06
N SER A 7 -7.42 1.92 -6.92
CA SER A 7 -8.02 0.97 -7.86
C SER A 7 -9.01 0.05 -7.15
N ASN A 8 -10.01 -0.40 -7.88
CA ASN A 8 -11.09 -1.27 -7.40
C ASN A 8 -11.83 -0.79 -6.15
N PHE A 9 -11.94 0.52 -5.97
CA PHE A 9 -12.60 1.11 -4.81
C PHE A 9 -13.85 1.90 -5.23
N ARG A 10 -15.03 1.43 -4.85
CA ARG A 10 -16.34 2.04 -5.17
C ARG A 10 -16.55 2.24 -6.67
N ILE A 11 -16.48 3.48 -7.16
CA ILE A 11 -16.64 3.79 -8.58
C ILE A 11 -15.35 3.63 -9.39
N PHE A 12 -14.20 3.56 -8.74
CA PHE A 12 -12.90 3.42 -9.40
C PHE A 12 -12.66 1.96 -9.77
N GLY A 13 -12.45 1.69 -11.04
CA GLY A 13 -12.21 0.34 -11.57
C GLY A 13 -10.76 -0.13 -11.42
N SER A 14 -10.43 -1.20 -12.13
CA SER A 14 -9.09 -1.85 -12.10
C SER A 14 -7.97 -0.94 -12.58
N GLU A 15 -8.23 -0.11 -13.60
CA GLU A 15 -7.24 0.87 -14.11
C GLU A 15 -6.82 1.89 -13.05
N GLY A 16 -7.70 2.10 -12.06
CA GLY A 16 -7.48 3.05 -10.99
C GLY A 16 -7.70 4.50 -11.41
N THR A 17 -7.67 5.36 -10.41
CA THR A 17 -7.73 6.81 -10.59
C THR A 17 -6.62 7.43 -9.76
N ALA A 18 -5.78 8.24 -10.41
CA ALA A 18 -4.69 8.97 -9.77
C ALA A 18 -5.04 10.45 -9.60
N LEU A 19 -4.59 11.03 -8.52
CA LEU A 19 -4.70 12.45 -8.24
C LEU A 19 -3.34 13.00 -7.82
N ASN A 20 -2.88 14.03 -8.53
CA ASN A 20 -1.68 14.77 -8.18
C ASN A 20 -1.98 15.82 -7.13
N PHE A 21 -1.30 15.75 -5.99
CA PHE A 21 -1.44 16.72 -4.92
C PHE A 21 -0.55 17.93 -5.14
N LYS A 22 -1.11 19.08 -4.87
CA LYS A 22 -0.44 20.36 -4.74
C LYS A 22 -0.66 20.87 -3.30
N PRO A 23 0.06 21.89 -2.82
CA PRO A 23 -0.19 22.45 -1.50
C PRO A 23 -1.66 22.77 -1.23
N VAL A 24 -2.40 23.14 -2.28
CA VAL A 24 -3.86 23.27 -2.27
C VAL A 24 -4.40 22.49 -3.47
N THR A 25 -5.28 21.51 -3.21
CA THR A 25 -5.94 20.71 -4.24
C THR A 25 -7.45 20.77 -4.02
N ILE A 26 -8.18 21.21 -5.02
CA ILE A 26 -9.64 21.37 -4.97
C ILE A 26 -10.28 20.34 -5.89
N LEU A 27 -11.15 19.49 -5.33
CA LEU A 27 -11.92 18.49 -6.08
C LEU A 27 -13.26 19.08 -6.49
N THR A 28 -13.46 19.31 -7.77
CA THR A 28 -14.72 19.78 -8.35
C THR A 28 -15.33 18.74 -9.27
N GLY A 29 -16.60 18.86 -9.57
CA GLY A 29 -17.31 17.96 -10.48
C GLY A 29 -18.73 17.69 -10.02
N SER A 30 -19.50 16.98 -10.85
CA SER A 30 -20.90 16.61 -10.60
C SER A 30 -21.06 15.72 -9.34
N ASN A 31 -22.29 15.63 -8.84
CA ASN A 31 -22.62 14.65 -7.82
C ASN A 31 -22.37 13.25 -8.38
N SER A 32 -21.90 12.35 -7.54
CA SER A 32 -21.53 10.97 -7.90
C SER A 32 -20.27 10.81 -8.79
N SER A 33 -19.52 11.88 -9.06
CA SER A 33 -18.24 11.80 -9.81
C SER A 33 -17.07 11.15 -9.03
N GLY A 34 -17.31 10.67 -7.82
CA GLY A 34 -16.30 9.98 -7.01
C GLY A 34 -15.49 10.84 -6.05
N LYS A 35 -15.70 12.16 -6.00
CA LYS A 35 -14.97 13.06 -5.08
C LYS A 35 -14.93 12.53 -3.65
N SER A 36 -16.10 12.28 -3.07
CA SER A 36 -16.19 11.73 -1.70
C SER A 36 -15.61 10.32 -1.58
N SER A 37 -15.68 9.51 -2.63
CA SER A 37 -15.06 8.18 -2.64
C SER A 37 -13.55 8.29 -2.62
N PHE A 38 -12.97 9.23 -3.36
CA PHE A 38 -11.53 9.46 -3.39
C PHE A 38 -11.02 9.97 -2.02
N VAL A 39 -11.72 10.95 -1.42
CA VAL A 39 -11.38 11.44 -0.07
C VAL A 39 -11.46 10.31 0.96
N LYS A 40 -12.48 9.46 0.90
CA LYS A 40 -12.62 8.30 1.81
C LYS A 40 -11.49 7.28 1.61
N ALA A 41 -11.06 7.05 0.38
CA ALA A 41 -9.92 6.19 0.08
C ALA A 41 -8.63 6.71 0.74
N ILE A 42 -8.35 8.02 0.61
CA ILE A 42 -7.20 8.66 1.26
C ILE A 42 -7.29 8.51 2.78
N LEU A 43 -8.42 8.84 3.38
CA LEU A 43 -8.59 8.80 4.84
C LEU A 43 -8.47 7.37 5.38
N LEU A 44 -9.05 6.39 4.69
CA LEU A 44 -8.96 4.97 5.05
C LEU A 44 -7.51 4.48 5.02
N PHE A 45 -6.78 4.81 3.95
CA PHE A 45 -5.40 4.41 3.79
C PHE A 45 -4.46 5.16 4.75
N SER A 46 -4.69 6.46 4.97
CA SER A 46 -3.95 7.25 5.95
C SER A 46 -4.11 6.70 7.38
N ASP A 47 -5.30 6.25 7.73
CA ASP A 47 -5.56 5.61 9.03
C ASP A 47 -4.75 4.31 9.19
N TYR A 48 -4.72 3.48 8.16
CA TYR A 48 -3.88 2.29 8.11
C TYR A 48 -2.40 2.62 8.31
N LEU A 49 -1.84 3.58 7.56
CA LEU A 49 -0.45 3.99 7.69
C LEU A 49 -0.14 4.61 9.07
N ASN A 50 -1.09 5.35 9.65
CA ASN A 50 -0.91 5.94 10.97
C ASN A 50 -0.84 4.88 12.07
N LYS A 51 -1.59 3.80 11.98
CA LYS A 51 -1.50 2.67 12.92
C LYS A 51 -0.11 2.04 12.90
N ILE A 52 0.41 1.75 11.70
CA ILE A 52 1.77 1.24 11.51
C ILE A 52 2.79 2.19 12.14
N ARG A 53 2.70 3.49 11.84
CA ARG A 53 3.62 4.51 12.36
C ARG A 53 3.58 4.63 13.89
N GLN A 54 2.40 4.52 14.49
CA GLN A 54 2.26 4.59 15.94
C GLN A 54 2.98 3.44 16.66
N ASP A 55 2.85 2.23 16.13
CA ASP A 55 3.49 1.06 16.72
C ASP A 55 5.00 1.06 16.49
N TYR A 56 5.45 1.49 15.30
CA TYR A 56 6.87 1.73 15.04
C TYR A 56 7.48 2.71 16.05
N ASN A 57 6.80 3.82 16.35
CA ASN A 57 7.28 4.82 17.30
C ASN A 57 7.35 4.29 18.75
N LYS A 58 6.57 3.26 19.11
CA LYS A 58 6.60 2.64 20.44
C LYS A 58 7.70 1.60 20.55
N ASP A 59 7.75 0.69 19.60
CA ASP A 59 8.50 -0.57 19.74
C ASP A 59 9.74 -0.63 18.84
N GLY A 60 9.91 0.37 17.95
CA GLY A 60 10.99 0.41 16.94
C GLY A 60 10.86 -0.66 15.88
N PHE A 61 9.72 -1.37 15.86
CA PHE A 61 9.44 -2.48 14.96
C PHE A 61 7.96 -2.50 14.59
N PHE A 62 7.66 -2.87 13.35
CA PHE A 62 6.29 -3.13 12.92
C PHE A 62 6.23 -4.19 11.83
N ASN A 63 5.10 -4.89 11.77
CA ASN A 63 4.77 -5.75 10.65
C ASN A 63 3.50 -5.20 9.97
N PRO A 64 3.59 -4.63 8.75
CA PRO A 64 2.44 -4.02 8.08
C PRO A 64 1.31 -5.02 7.81
N PHE A 65 1.61 -6.31 7.67
CA PHE A 65 0.63 -7.35 7.42
C PHE A 65 -0.25 -7.70 8.63
N THR A 66 0.09 -7.25 9.83
CA THR A 66 -0.75 -7.45 11.01
C THR A 66 -1.93 -6.49 11.09
N TYR A 67 -1.92 -5.42 10.30
CA TYR A 67 -2.97 -4.40 10.30
C TYR A 67 -3.98 -4.62 9.18
N THR A 68 -5.21 -4.19 9.45
CA THR A 68 -6.31 -4.25 8.49
C THR A 68 -6.87 -2.86 8.23
N LEU A 69 -7.52 -2.69 7.07
CA LEU A 69 -8.30 -1.49 6.79
C LEU A 69 -9.50 -1.41 7.75
N ASP A 70 -9.65 -0.28 8.41
CA ASP A 70 -10.71 -0.07 9.38
C ASP A 70 -11.96 0.55 8.75
N PHE A 71 -12.91 -0.28 8.41
CA PHE A 71 -14.19 0.15 7.85
C PHE A 71 -15.23 0.53 8.92
N THR A 72 -14.90 0.39 10.20
CA THR A 72 -15.84 0.67 11.31
C THR A 72 -15.93 2.16 11.64
N ARG A 73 -15.03 2.97 11.11
CA ARG A 73 -15.03 4.43 11.28
C ARG A 73 -16.37 5.04 10.87
N VAL A 74 -17.05 5.64 11.83
CA VAL A 74 -18.41 6.21 11.68
C VAL A 74 -18.42 7.36 10.67
N ASP A 75 -17.38 8.20 10.65
CA ASP A 75 -17.25 9.34 9.75
C ASP A 75 -17.12 8.92 8.28
N LEU A 76 -16.49 7.78 8.00
CA LEU A 76 -16.32 7.27 6.64
C LEU A 76 -17.56 6.56 6.10
N LYS A 77 -18.39 5.94 6.97
CA LYS A 77 -19.63 5.22 6.59
C LYS A 77 -19.39 4.19 5.48
N LEU A 78 -18.32 3.38 5.60
CA LEU A 78 -17.92 2.42 4.56
C LEU A 78 -18.51 1.03 4.77
N LYS A 79 -18.76 0.62 6.03
CA LYS A 79 -19.43 -0.62 6.48
C LYS A 79 -18.63 -1.92 6.30
N GLY A 80 -17.68 -2.02 5.37
CA GLY A 80 -16.88 -3.22 5.13
C GLY A 80 -16.26 -3.27 3.74
N PHE A 81 -15.37 -4.22 3.51
CA PHE A 81 -14.66 -4.41 2.26
C PHE A 81 -15.62 -4.68 1.10
N SER A 82 -16.57 -5.58 1.26
CA SER A 82 -17.57 -5.93 0.24
C SER A 82 -18.46 -4.76 -0.19
N ASN A 83 -18.62 -3.75 0.68
CA ASN A 83 -19.38 -2.54 0.36
C ASN A 83 -18.59 -1.49 -0.40
N VAL A 84 -17.25 -1.60 -0.42
CA VAL A 84 -16.38 -0.61 -1.02
C VAL A 84 -15.61 -1.12 -2.23
N ILE A 85 -15.48 -2.44 -2.40
CA ILE A 85 -14.92 -3.00 -3.64
C ILE A 85 -15.75 -2.54 -4.85
N ASN A 86 -15.10 -2.29 -5.97
CA ASN A 86 -15.81 -1.91 -7.20
C ASN A 86 -16.79 -3.01 -7.62
N ARG A 87 -18.03 -2.64 -7.93
CA ARG A 87 -19.08 -3.61 -8.29
C ARG A 87 -18.83 -4.36 -9.59
N LYS A 88 -17.92 -3.85 -10.44
CA LYS A 88 -17.51 -4.48 -11.69
C LYS A 88 -16.22 -5.27 -11.56
N ALA A 89 -15.62 -5.29 -10.36
CA ALA A 89 -14.42 -6.06 -10.10
C ALA A 89 -14.74 -7.55 -10.06
N ASP A 90 -13.84 -8.36 -10.58
CA ASP A 90 -13.95 -9.82 -10.54
C ASP A 90 -13.84 -10.34 -9.10
N ASN A 91 -14.32 -11.56 -8.88
CA ASN A 91 -14.18 -12.22 -7.59
C ASN A 91 -12.69 -12.37 -7.25
N GLY A 92 -12.33 -11.98 -6.03
CA GLY A 92 -10.93 -12.00 -5.57
C GLY A 92 -10.11 -10.77 -5.97
N SER A 93 -10.71 -9.77 -6.62
CA SER A 93 -10.03 -8.50 -6.91
C SER A 93 -9.59 -7.80 -5.64
N LEU A 94 -8.41 -7.17 -5.74
CA LEU A 94 -7.80 -6.42 -4.64
C LEU A 94 -8.18 -4.93 -4.74
N ILE A 95 -8.41 -4.29 -3.60
CA ILE A 95 -8.40 -2.83 -3.53
C ILE A 95 -6.94 -2.41 -3.42
N THR A 96 -6.46 -1.59 -4.34
CA THR A 96 -5.06 -1.14 -4.32
C THR A 96 -4.98 0.36 -4.08
N PHE A 97 -4.18 0.74 -3.09
CA PHE A 97 -3.73 2.12 -2.89
C PHE A 97 -2.27 2.21 -3.35
N ALA A 98 -1.95 3.27 -4.07
CA ALA A 98 -0.59 3.50 -4.51
C ALA A 98 -0.20 4.98 -4.41
N TYR A 99 1.09 5.25 -4.29
CA TYR A 99 1.62 6.62 -4.29
C TYR A 99 3.06 6.67 -4.80
N ASP A 100 3.43 7.82 -5.32
CA ASP A 100 4.80 8.06 -5.80
C ASP A 100 5.77 8.10 -4.63
N LEU A 101 6.93 7.51 -4.87
CA LEU A 101 8.11 7.67 -4.05
C LEU A 101 9.06 8.67 -4.70
N ASP A 102 9.57 9.61 -3.90
CA ASP A 102 10.56 10.58 -4.35
C ASP A 102 11.91 10.26 -3.69
N PHE A 103 12.80 9.67 -4.44
CA PHE A 103 14.15 9.34 -3.99
C PHE A 103 15.19 10.40 -4.35
N GLY A 104 14.74 11.62 -4.65
CA GLY A 104 15.62 12.76 -4.91
C GLY A 104 16.49 12.56 -6.15
N SER A 105 17.72 12.09 -5.96
CA SER A 105 18.72 11.95 -7.02
C SER A 105 18.65 10.64 -7.81
N ILE A 106 17.81 9.69 -7.41
CA ILE A 106 17.68 8.41 -8.11
C ILE A 106 16.76 8.60 -9.33
N ILE A 107 17.27 8.25 -10.51
CA ILE A 107 16.53 8.38 -11.76
C ILE A 107 15.48 7.27 -11.85
N GLY A 108 14.23 7.64 -12.19
CA GLY A 108 13.12 6.74 -12.37
C GLY A 108 11.84 7.25 -11.69
N ASN A 109 10.69 6.77 -12.14
CA ASN A 109 9.40 7.04 -11.53
C ASN A 109 9.05 5.85 -10.63
N TYR A 110 9.14 6.05 -9.33
CA TYR A 110 8.88 5.00 -8.36
C TYR A 110 7.47 5.12 -7.82
N GLU A 111 6.76 4.00 -7.81
CA GLU A 111 5.42 3.89 -7.23
C GLU A 111 5.40 2.75 -6.20
N MET A 112 4.78 2.98 -5.06
CA MET A 112 4.56 1.99 -4.03
C MET A 112 3.10 1.64 -3.96
N GLU A 113 2.79 0.34 -4.11
CA GLU A 113 1.43 -0.20 -4.14
C GLU A 113 1.15 -1.03 -2.89
N TYR A 114 -0.07 -0.90 -2.38
CA TYR A 114 -0.62 -1.65 -1.26
C TYR A 114 -1.94 -2.31 -1.69
N PRO A 115 -1.90 -3.50 -2.27
CA PRO A 115 -3.08 -4.27 -2.56
C PRO A 115 -3.64 -4.93 -1.29
N PHE A 116 -4.95 -4.79 -1.08
CA PHE A 116 -5.70 -5.37 0.03
C PHE A 116 -6.72 -6.37 -0.48
N ARG A 117 -6.79 -7.54 0.15
CA ARG A 117 -7.81 -8.54 -0.10
C ARG A 117 -8.87 -8.55 1.01
N ALA A 118 -10.06 -9.05 0.69
CA ALA A 118 -11.11 -9.24 1.67
C ALA A 118 -10.68 -10.24 2.75
N LYS A 119 -10.98 -9.90 4.00
CA LYS A 119 -10.81 -10.81 5.16
C LYS A 119 -12.05 -10.78 6.02
N GLN A 120 -12.62 -11.96 6.23
CA GLN A 120 -13.67 -12.17 7.22
C GLN A 120 -13.05 -12.57 8.54
N SER A 121 -13.17 -11.73 9.55
CA SER A 121 -12.63 -11.99 10.89
C SER A 121 -13.62 -11.57 11.96
N LYS A 122 -14.02 -12.51 12.82
CA LYS A 122 -14.94 -12.25 13.95
C LYS A 122 -16.22 -11.51 13.55
N GLY A 123 -16.76 -11.84 12.37
CA GLY A 123 -17.95 -11.17 11.83
C GLY A 123 -17.71 -9.78 11.22
N LEU A 124 -16.47 -9.34 11.16
CA LEU A 124 -16.08 -8.09 10.50
C LEU A 124 -15.57 -8.38 9.09
N ASP A 125 -16.10 -7.61 8.14
CA ASP A 125 -15.68 -7.60 6.73
C ASP A 125 -14.58 -6.55 6.57
N THR A 126 -13.32 -6.96 6.68
CA THR A 126 -12.14 -6.09 6.67
C THR A 126 -11.28 -6.30 5.42
N GLY A 127 -10.28 -5.45 5.21
CA GLY A 127 -9.24 -5.63 4.20
C GLY A 127 -7.90 -5.91 4.85
N GLU A 128 -7.28 -7.04 4.54
CA GLU A 128 -5.91 -7.33 4.94
C GLU A 128 -4.94 -7.04 3.80
N LEU A 129 -3.74 -6.61 4.13
CA LEU A 129 -2.70 -6.36 3.15
C LEU A 129 -2.27 -7.69 2.50
N ASP A 130 -2.35 -7.76 1.17
CA ASP A 130 -1.90 -8.92 0.41
C ASP A 130 -0.39 -8.90 0.17
N SER A 131 0.09 -7.77 -0.26
CA SER A 131 1.50 -7.55 -0.57
C SER A 131 1.87 -6.06 -0.49
N ILE A 132 3.18 -5.77 -0.50
CA ILE A 132 3.73 -4.45 -0.75
C ILE A 132 4.56 -4.56 -2.02
N ILE A 133 4.27 -3.72 -2.99
CA ILE A 133 4.92 -3.77 -4.30
C ILE A 133 5.58 -2.41 -4.56
N ILE A 134 6.81 -2.43 -5.06
CA ILE A 134 7.46 -1.23 -5.58
C ILE A 134 7.68 -1.43 -7.07
N ARG A 135 7.29 -0.41 -7.84
CA ARG A 135 7.56 -0.34 -9.27
C ARG A 135 8.51 0.80 -9.58
N CYS A 136 9.33 0.61 -10.61
CA CYS A 136 10.12 1.65 -11.25
C CYS A 136 9.73 1.67 -12.72
N ASP A 137 9.27 2.81 -13.23
CA ASP A 137 8.80 2.97 -14.63
C ASP A 137 7.82 1.87 -15.07
N ASN A 138 6.88 1.51 -14.21
CA ASN A 138 5.88 0.44 -14.31
C ASN A 138 6.42 -1.00 -14.17
N GLU A 139 7.73 -1.23 -14.11
CA GLU A 139 8.29 -2.55 -13.85
C GLU A 139 8.30 -2.86 -12.36
N LYS A 140 7.83 -4.04 -11.97
CA LYS A 140 7.89 -4.48 -10.58
C LYS A 140 9.32 -4.84 -10.20
N ILE A 141 9.90 -4.07 -9.27
CA ILE A 141 11.26 -4.27 -8.77
C ILE A 141 11.33 -4.90 -7.38
N PHE A 142 10.23 -4.85 -6.63
CA PHE A 142 10.14 -5.42 -5.29
C PHE A 142 8.73 -5.88 -4.97
N GLU A 143 8.61 -6.99 -4.25
CA GLU A 143 7.36 -7.47 -3.67
C GLU A 143 7.63 -8.18 -2.35
N ALA A 144 6.90 -7.79 -1.29
CA ALA A 144 6.86 -8.48 -0.01
C ALA A 144 5.46 -9.02 0.25
N ARG A 145 5.34 -10.22 0.83
CA ARG A 145 4.08 -10.86 1.23
C ARG A 145 4.16 -11.37 2.66
N GLU A 146 3.00 -11.49 3.33
CA GLU A 146 2.92 -12.09 4.66
C GLU A 146 3.45 -13.54 4.65
N GLY A 147 4.37 -13.87 5.57
CA GLY A 147 4.92 -15.22 5.74
C GLY A 147 5.73 -15.76 4.55
N GLY A 148 5.97 -14.95 3.53
CA GLY A 148 6.69 -15.33 2.32
C GLY A 148 8.03 -14.63 2.19
N CYS A 149 8.94 -15.26 1.44
CA CYS A 149 10.19 -14.63 1.04
C CYS A 149 9.93 -13.35 0.27
N CYS A 150 10.67 -12.30 0.58
CA CYS A 150 10.69 -11.10 -0.25
C CYS A 150 11.27 -11.49 -1.61
N ASN A 151 10.44 -11.45 -2.66
CA ASN A 151 10.92 -11.59 -4.02
C ASN A 151 11.42 -10.21 -4.49
N ALA A 152 12.66 -9.90 -4.14
CA ALA A 152 13.31 -8.73 -4.68
C ALA A 152 13.96 -9.09 -6.02
N VAL A 153 13.36 -8.63 -7.12
CA VAL A 153 14.06 -8.55 -8.41
C VAL A 153 14.87 -7.26 -8.38
N VAL A 154 15.89 -7.23 -7.51
CA VAL A 154 16.72 -6.02 -7.38
C VAL A 154 18.02 -6.25 -8.11
N ASN A 155 18.15 -5.59 -9.23
CA ASN A 155 19.36 -5.64 -10.05
C ASN A 155 20.46 -4.69 -9.56
N THR A 156 20.32 -4.05 -8.39
CA THR A 156 21.34 -3.14 -7.86
C THR A 156 21.34 -3.10 -6.32
N SER A 157 22.53 -3.27 -5.74
CA SER A 157 22.80 -3.13 -4.30
C SER A 157 22.45 -1.74 -3.71
N LEU A 158 22.35 -0.71 -4.54
CA LEU A 158 21.95 0.64 -4.15
C LEU A 158 20.47 0.75 -3.80
N LEU A 159 19.60 0.06 -4.50
CA LEU A 159 18.15 0.12 -4.25
C LEU A 159 17.80 -0.52 -2.90
N THR A 160 18.48 -1.59 -2.52
CA THR A 160 18.19 -2.32 -1.29
C THR A 160 18.38 -1.46 -0.04
N HIS A 161 19.47 -0.71 0.05
CA HIS A 161 19.74 0.12 1.22
C HIS A 161 18.84 1.36 1.30
N PHE A 162 18.58 2.01 0.16
CA PHE A 162 17.81 3.25 0.13
C PHE A 162 16.31 3.04 0.32
N ILE A 163 15.72 2.07 -0.37
CA ILE A 163 14.27 1.81 -0.31
C ILE A 163 13.86 1.39 1.10
N TRP A 164 14.66 0.58 1.76
CA TRP A 164 14.33 0.10 3.10
C TRP A 164 14.41 1.19 4.17
N PHE A 165 15.40 2.06 4.11
CA PHE A 165 15.57 3.12 5.10
C PHE A 165 14.54 4.25 4.96
N GLU A 166 14.30 4.71 3.74
CA GLU A 166 13.46 5.88 3.50
C GLU A 166 11.95 5.52 3.45
N VAL A 167 11.62 4.35 2.87
CA VAL A 167 10.23 3.99 2.59
C VAL A 167 9.58 3.26 3.76
N PHE A 168 10.29 2.32 4.36
CA PHE A 168 9.72 1.49 5.40
C PHE A 168 10.13 1.92 6.79
N ASN A 169 11.22 2.69 6.92
CA ASN A 169 11.83 2.98 8.21
C ASN A 169 12.01 1.70 9.06
N ILE A 170 12.26 0.58 8.37
CA ILE A 170 12.40 -0.75 8.95
C ILE A 170 13.83 -0.91 9.45
N SER A 171 13.99 -1.44 10.65
CA SER A 171 15.30 -1.81 11.17
C SER A 171 16.02 -2.75 10.18
N PRO A 172 17.29 -2.47 9.82
CA PRO A 172 18.10 -3.34 8.96
C PRO A 172 18.14 -4.80 9.41
N ASN A 173 17.99 -5.05 10.70
CA ASN A 173 18.04 -6.39 11.29
C ASN A 173 16.88 -7.29 10.83
N LEU A 174 15.73 -6.72 10.50
CA LEU A 174 14.60 -7.49 9.99
C LEU A 174 14.82 -7.98 8.57
N LEU A 175 15.53 -7.20 7.79
CA LEU A 175 15.94 -7.58 6.45
C LEU A 175 16.98 -8.68 6.44
N VAL A 176 17.93 -8.64 7.38
CA VAL A 176 18.99 -9.65 7.46
C VAL A 176 18.40 -11.01 7.83
N GLU A 177 17.37 -11.09 8.69
CA GLU A 177 16.72 -12.36 9.01
C GLU A 177 15.86 -12.92 7.87
N SER A 178 15.20 -12.03 7.08
CA SER A 178 14.47 -12.47 5.87
C SER A 178 15.38 -12.73 4.66
N TYR A 179 16.60 -12.19 4.68
CA TYR A 179 17.63 -12.37 3.66
C TYR A 179 18.64 -13.48 4.00
N ARG A 180 18.37 -14.37 4.93
CA ARG A 180 19.11 -15.63 5.00
C ARG A 180 18.77 -16.46 3.77
N HIS A 181 19.45 -16.08 2.71
CA HIS A 181 19.37 -16.70 1.41
C HIS A 181 19.87 -18.15 1.52
N PRO A 182 19.23 -19.13 0.84
CA PRO A 182 19.70 -20.51 0.77
C PRO A 182 21.01 -20.68 -0.02
N TYR A 183 21.74 -19.59 -0.30
CA TYR A 183 22.99 -19.62 -1.07
C TYR A 183 24.27 -19.42 -0.25
N GLU A 184 24.25 -19.47 1.08
CA GLU A 184 25.48 -19.64 1.87
C GLU A 184 25.90 -21.10 1.91
N GLY A 185 26.09 -21.71 0.77
CA GLY A 185 26.50 -23.10 0.63
C GLY A 185 27.48 -23.37 -0.50
N TYR A 186 28.09 -22.35 -1.10
CA TYR A 186 29.16 -22.54 -2.09
C TYR A 186 30.21 -21.41 -1.99
N ILE A 187 31.12 -21.55 -1.05
CA ILE A 187 32.54 -21.25 -1.18
C ILE A 187 33.30 -22.34 -0.43
#